data_bea36764b1bd1cdc82bf690dd195558c
#
_entry.id   bea36764b1bd1cdc82bf690dd195558c
#
_cell.length_a   1.000
_cell.length_b   1.000
_cell.length_c   1.000
_cell.angle_alpha   90.00
_cell.angle_beta   90.00
_cell.angle_gamma   90.00
#
_symmetry.space_group_name_H-M   'P 1'
#
loop_
_entity.id
_entity.type
_entity.pdbx_description
1 polymer ?
#
loop_
_entity_poly.entity_id
_entity_poly.type
_entity_poly.pdbx_seq_one_letter_code
_entity_poly.pdbx_strand_id
1 'polypeptide(L)'
;MDRRVRKTKSQLRAGLAQLMREKSIREITVKELVDKVDINRSTFYLHYSDIPGMLKEIEDEILEEMGRAIQEHPIEEGEKSIYFFMQDMFRVLAANREIGCALVGPHGDIAFVSRIENFLEQYSRHVRGDMLPEQLAEMKYFYSFCWNGGLGFVKTWLEEGEDKSPEDAAKLMFQMVTSSMRAFFDNVGGKTLTENI
;
A
#
# COMPACT_ATOMS: atom_id res chain seq x y z
N MET A 1 22.27 -11.81 -3.65
CA MET A 1 21.24 -12.82 -4.00
C MET A 1 21.50 -13.33 -5.42
N ASP A 2 21.54 -14.66 -5.64
CA ASP A 2 21.82 -15.27 -6.95
C ASP A 2 20.76 -14.85 -7.99
N ARG A 3 21.18 -14.55 -9.22
CA ARG A 3 20.30 -14.15 -10.34
C ARG A 3 19.20 -15.20 -10.63
N ARG A 4 19.52 -16.49 -10.45
CA ARG A 4 18.56 -17.59 -10.64
C ARG A 4 17.45 -17.55 -9.60
N VAL A 5 17.82 -17.39 -8.32
CA VAL A 5 16.87 -17.29 -7.20
C VAL A 5 15.90 -16.12 -7.41
N ARG A 6 16.43 -14.96 -7.78
CA ARG A 6 15.62 -13.77 -8.05
C ARG A 6 14.62 -13.96 -9.20
N LYS A 7 15.07 -14.60 -10.29
CA LYS A 7 14.21 -14.93 -11.44
C LYS A 7 13.08 -15.88 -11.02
N THR A 8 13.40 -16.94 -10.28
CA THR A 8 12.41 -17.91 -9.80
C THR A 8 11.38 -17.25 -8.87
N LYS A 9 11.81 -16.46 -7.89
CA LYS A 9 10.91 -15.73 -7.01
C LYS A 9 9.98 -14.77 -7.78
N SER A 10 10.51 -14.06 -8.78
CA SER A 10 9.72 -13.16 -9.64
C SER A 10 8.67 -13.93 -10.45
N GLN A 11 9.02 -15.08 -11.04
CA GLN A 11 8.06 -15.91 -11.77
C GLN A 11 6.95 -16.45 -10.87
N LEU A 12 7.31 -16.95 -9.68
CA LEU A 12 6.34 -17.42 -8.69
C LEU A 12 5.39 -16.30 -8.25
N ARG A 13 5.92 -15.09 -7.97
CA ARG A 13 5.15 -13.91 -7.58
C ARG A 13 4.15 -13.51 -8.67
N ALA A 14 4.56 -13.45 -9.93
CA ALA A 14 3.67 -13.15 -11.05
C ALA A 14 2.59 -14.23 -11.24
N GLY A 15 2.94 -15.51 -11.14
CA GLY A 15 1.98 -16.61 -11.22
C GLY A 15 0.95 -16.58 -10.07
N LEU A 16 1.41 -16.29 -8.84
CA LEU A 16 0.52 -16.14 -7.69
C LEU A 16 -0.46 -14.98 -7.90
N ALA A 17 0.03 -13.81 -8.33
CA ALA A 17 -0.80 -12.65 -8.62
C ALA A 17 -1.91 -12.96 -9.65
N GLN A 18 -1.58 -13.72 -10.70
CA GLN A 18 -2.56 -14.14 -11.70
C GLN A 18 -3.62 -15.08 -11.11
N LEU A 19 -3.23 -16.07 -10.30
CA LEU A 19 -4.17 -16.99 -9.66
C LEU A 19 -5.09 -16.29 -8.66
N MET A 20 -4.56 -15.31 -7.89
CA MET A 20 -5.35 -14.52 -6.94
C MET A 20 -6.39 -13.61 -7.61
N ARG A 21 -6.27 -13.30 -8.89
CA ARG A 21 -7.33 -12.58 -9.63
C ARG A 21 -8.53 -13.48 -9.90
N GLU A 22 -8.33 -14.80 -9.95
CA GLU A 22 -9.35 -15.78 -10.34
C GLU A 22 -10.03 -16.39 -9.11
N LYS A 23 -9.31 -16.53 -7.98
CA LYS A 23 -9.79 -17.22 -6.78
C LYS A 23 -9.03 -16.80 -5.51
N SER A 24 -9.65 -17.13 -4.36
CA SER A 24 -9.06 -16.87 -3.05
C SER A 24 -7.71 -17.60 -2.86
N ILE A 25 -6.81 -16.98 -2.10
CA ILE A 25 -5.51 -17.55 -1.73
C ILE A 25 -5.64 -18.96 -1.11
N ARG A 26 -6.74 -19.23 -0.39
CA ARG A 26 -7.00 -20.51 0.28
C ARG A 26 -7.28 -21.65 -0.71
N GLU A 27 -7.67 -21.33 -1.92
CA GLU A 27 -7.99 -22.29 -2.98
C GLU A 27 -6.80 -22.55 -3.91
N ILE A 28 -5.72 -21.75 -3.78
CA ILE A 28 -4.53 -21.88 -4.61
C ILE A 28 -3.62 -22.97 -4.05
N THR A 29 -3.25 -23.92 -4.90
CA THR A 29 -2.33 -25.00 -4.54
C THR A 29 -0.93 -24.77 -5.11
N VAL A 30 0.09 -25.34 -4.44
CA VAL A 30 1.48 -25.30 -4.95
C VAL A 30 1.54 -25.94 -6.34
N LYS A 31 0.75 -27.01 -6.60
CA LYS A 31 0.74 -27.66 -7.92
C LYS A 31 0.28 -26.69 -9.01
N GLU A 32 -0.84 -26.02 -8.82
CA GLU A 32 -1.35 -25.06 -9.80
C GLU A 32 -0.36 -23.91 -10.06
N LEU A 33 0.27 -23.39 -9.00
CA LEU A 33 1.21 -22.30 -9.15
C LEU A 33 2.45 -22.74 -9.96
N VAL A 34 3.06 -23.89 -9.64
CA VAL A 34 4.26 -24.35 -10.33
C VAL A 34 3.98 -24.78 -11.77
N ASP A 35 2.81 -25.40 -12.03
CA ASP A 35 2.32 -25.73 -13.37
C ASP A 35 2.12 -24.47 -14.22
N LYS A 36 1.53 -23.39 -13.61
CA LYS A 36 1.30 -22.11 -14.29
C LYS A 36 2.58 -21.38 -14.70
N VAL A 37 3.66 -21.49 -13.90
CA VAL A 37 4.95 -20.81 -14.17
C VAL A 37 6.05 -21.71 -14.74
N ASP A 38 5.69 -22.95 -15.07
CA ASP A 38 6.56 -23.96 -15.66
C ASP A 38 7.87 -24.20 -14.86
N ILE A 39 7.72 -24.44 -13.56
CA ILE A 39 8.83 -24.81 -12.68
C ILE A 39 8.55 -26.10 -11.94
N ASN A 40 9.63 -26.76 -11.44
CA ASN A 40 9.48 -27.96 -10.66
C ASN A 40 8.99 -27.63 -9.24
N ARG A 41 8.10 -28.49 -8.69
CA ARG A 41 7.60 -28.39 -7.33
C ARG A 41 8.71 -28.36 -6.26
N SER A 42 9.79 -29.10 -6.48
CA SER A 42 10.96 -29.03 -5.59
C SER A 42 11.62 -27.65 -5.57
N THR A 43 11.59 -26.93 -6.70
CA THR A 43 12.10 -25.56 -6.78
C THR A 43 11.26 -24.58 -5.94
N PHE A 44 9.94 -24.75 -5.88
CA PHE A 44 9.08 -23.97 -4.99
C PHE A 44 9.51 -24.17 -3.53
N TYR A 45 9.65 -25.42 -3.09
CA TYR A 45 9.99 -25.74 -1.70
C TYR A 45 11.43 -25.37 -1.28
N LEU A 46 12.30 -25.00 -2.21
CA LEU A 46 13.59 -24.36 -1.88
C LEU A 46 13.43 -22.92 -1.39
N HIS A 47 12.29 -22.28 -1.68
CA HIS A 47 12.05 -20.85 -1.38
C HIS A 47 10.94 -20.64 -0.38
N TYR A 48 9.88 -21.46 -0.39
CA TYR A 48 8.66 -21.26 0.39
C TYR A 48 8.15 -22.59 0.95
N SER A 49 7.57 -22.57 2.15
CA SER A 49 6.96 -23.75 2.77
C SER A 49 5.61 -24.11 2.13
N ASP A 50 4.81 -23.09 1.83
CA ASP A 50 3.46 -23.20 1.28
C ASP A 50 3.03 -21.86 0.63
N ILE A 51 1.81 -21.84 0.06
CA ILE A 51 1.26 -20.66 -0.60
C ILE A 51 1.00 -19.50 0.39
N PRO A 52 0.37 -19.72 1.56
CA PRO A 52 0.21 -18.65 2.55
C PRO A 52 1.53 -18.07 3.04
N GLY A 53 2.54 -18.89 3.28
CA GLY A 53 3.87 -18.44 3.66
C GLY A 53 4.55 -17.59 2.59
N MET A 54 4.39 -17.97 1.33
CA MET A 54 4.86 -17.18 0.19
C MET A 54 4.16 -15.82 0.13
N LEU A 55 2.82 -15.78 0.26
CA LEU A 55 2.06 -14.52 0.25
C LEU A 55 2.51 -13.62 1.40
N LYS A 56 2.62 -14.18 2.61
CA LYS A 56 3.07 -13.43 3.78
C LYS A 56 4.45 -12.79 3.58
N GLU A 57 5.42 -13.51 2.99
CA GLU A 57 6.74 -12.95 2.69
C GLU A 57 6.65 -11.77 1.72
N ILE A 58 5.80 -11.87 0.68
CA ILE A 58 5.56 -10.80 -0.28
C ILE A 58 4.94 -9.57 0.39
N GLU A 59 3.96 -9.77 1.25
CA GLU A 59 3.31 -8.71 2.02
C GLU A 59 4.28 -8.00 2.96
N ASP A 60 5.11 -8.78 3.66
CA ASP A 60 6.12 -8.26 4.58
C ASP A 60 7.17 -7.43 3.80
N GLU A 61 7.62 -7.89 2.61
CA GLU A 61 8.51 -7.13 1.73
C GLU A 61 7.90 -5.76 1.34
N ILE A 62 6.62 -5.73 0.96
CA ILE A 62 5.92 -4.49 0.59
C ILE A 62 5.84 -3.53 1.79
N LEU A 63 5.47 -4.04 2.98
CA LEU A 63 5.40 -3.22 4.19
C LEU A 63 6.77 -2.69 4.63
N GLU A 64 7.85 -3.46 4.44
CA GLU A 64 9.21 -3.00 4.69
C GLU A 64 9.63 -1.87 3.73
N GLU A 65 9.26 -1.97 2.44
CA GLU A 65 9.50 -0.90 1.47
C GLU A 65 8.73 0.37 1.84
N MET A 66 7.46 0.25 2.24
CA MET A 66 6.67 1.37 2.76
C MET A 66 7.28 1.97 4.03
N GLY A 67 7.78 1.12 4.95
CA GLY A 67 8.44 1.56 6.17
C GLY A 67 9.71 2.38 5.93
N ARG A 68 10.49 2.02 4.92
CA ARG A 68 11.66 2.82 4.51
C ARG A 68 11.25 4.20 4.02
N ALA A 69 10.20 4.29 3.18
CA ALA A 69 9.71 5.57 2.69
C ALA A 69 9.24 6.51 3.82
N ILE A 70 8.61 5.96 4.89
CA ILE A 70 8.25 6.75 6.09
C ILE A 70 9.50 7.28 6.82
N GLN A 71 10.54 6.45 6.95
CA GLN A 71 11.77 6.85 7.62
C GLN A 71 12.54 7.94 6.85
N GLU A 72 12.46 7.90 5.52
CA GLU A 72 13.09 8.88 4.63
C GLU A 72 12.32 10.21 4.58
N HIS A 73 11.02 10.18 4.86
CA HIS A 73 10.12 11.35 4.80
C HIS A 73 9.23 11.45 6.04
N PRO A 74 9.80 11.84 7.21
CA PRO A 74 9.03 12.02 8.44
C PRO A 74 7.96 13.11 8.27
N ILE A 75 6.75 12.86 8.79
CA ILE A 75 5.61 13.77 8.62
C ILE A 75 5.81 15.12 9.31
N GLU A 76 6.65 15.16 10.35
CA GLU A 76 7.00 16.36 11.10
C GLU A 76 7.75 17.40 10.26
N GLU A 77 8.31 16.99 9.13
CA GLU A 77 8.99 17.89 8.18
C GLU A 77 8.02 18.63 7.23
N GLY A 78 6.70 18.42 7.41
CA GLY A 78 5.67 19.20 6.76
C GLY A 78 5.15 18.65 5.43
N GLU A 79 4.34 19.46 4.72
CA GLU A 79 3.65 19.06 3.49
C GLU A 79 4.59 18.50 2.40
N LYS A 80 5.80 19.04 2.31
CA LYS A 80 6.80 18.58 1.33
C LYS A 80 7.22 17.13 1.60
N SER A 81 7.42 16.78 2.86
CA SER A 81 7.76 15.43 3.26
C SER A 81 6.62 14.45 3.00
N ILE A 82 5.38 14.86 3.30
CA ILE A 82 4.17 14.09 2.96
C ILE A 82 4.08 13.82 1.45
N TYR A 83 4.40 14.83 0.63
CA TYR A 83 4.40 14.66 -0.82
C TYR A 83 5.44 13.63 -1.29
N PHE A 84 6.67 13.69 -0.79
CA PHE A 84 7.72 12.72 -1.13
C PHE A 84 7.39 11.32 -0.62
N PHE A 85 6.85 11.19 0.60
CA PHE A 85 6.33 9.93 1.10
C PHE A 85 5.27 9.34 0.15
N MET A 86 4.31 10.14 -0.32
CA MET A 86 3.31 9.66 -1.28
C MET A 86 3.94 9.24 -2.61
N GLN A 87 4.95 9.96 -3.10
CA GLN A 87 5.67 9.55 -4.31
C GLN A 87 6.32 8.17 -4.15
N ASP A 88 6.99 7.94 -3.04
CA ASP A 88 7.64 6.65 -2.79
C ASP A 88 6.62 5.53 -2.60
N MET A 89 5.47 5.81 -1.95
CA MET A 89 4.36 4.86 -1.90
C MET A 89 3.88 4.44 -3.29
N PHE A 90 3.67 5.39 -4.19
CA PHE A 90 3.24 5.08 -5.56
C PHE A 90 4.32 4.36 -6.37
N ARG A 91 5.61 4.62 -6.11
CA ARG A 91 6.72 3.86 -6.71
C ARG A 91 6.75 2.42 -6.21
N VAL A 92 6.55 2.19 -4.91
CA VAL A 92 6.43 0.85 -4.34
C VAL A 92 5.24 0.10 -4.96
N LEU A 93 4.09 0.75 -5.08
CA LEU A 93 2.90 0.18 -5.72
C LEU A 93 3.14 -0.13 -7.21
N ALA A 94 3.81 0.75 -7.95
CA ALA A 94 4.17 0.53 -9.35
C ALA A 94 5.10 -0.66 -9.52
N ALA A 95 6.13 -0.76 -8.68
CA ALA A 95 7.08 -1.89 -8.70
C ALA A 95 6.41 -3.23 -8.36
N ASN A 96 5.31 -3.20 -7.61
CA ASN A 96 4.56 -4.36 -7.13
C ASN A 96 3.17 -4.49 -7.78
N ARG A 97 2.94 -3.85 -8.94
CA ARG A 97 1.63 -3.66 -9.54
C ARG A 97 0.79 -4.93 -9.64
N GLU A 98 1.34 -6.00 -10.24
CA GLU A 98 0.57 -7.22 -10.50
C GLU A 98 0.04 -7.85 -9.21
N ILE A 99 0.89 -7.97 -8.21
CA ILE A 99 0.50 -8.53 -6.90
C ILE A 99 -0.32 -7.52 -6.10
N GLY A 100 -0.06 -6.22 -6.22
CA GLY A 100 -0.85 -5.14 -5.62
C GLY A 100 -2.29 -5.18 -6.09
N CYS A 101 -2.55 -5.28 -7.40
CA CYS A 101 -3.91 -5.48 -7.94
C CYS A 101 -4.60 -6.71 -7.35
N ALA A 102 -3.86 -7.81 -7.20
CA ALA A 102 -4.41 -9.05 -6.65
C ALA A 102 -4.75 -8.91 -5.16
N LEU A 103 -3.87 -8.26 -4.37
CA LEU A 103 -4.05 -8.06 -2.93
C LEU A 103 -5.22 -7.13 -2.58
N VAL A 104 -5.48 -6.10 -3.38
CA VAL A 104 -6.60 -5.16 -3.15
C VAL A 104 -7.85 -5.50 -3.98
N GLY A 105 -7.80 -6.54 -4.82
CA GLY A 105 -8.87 -6.98 -5.70
C GLY A 105 -10.00 -7.75 -4.98
N PRO A 106 -10.96 -8.30 -5.74
CA PRO A 106 -12.13 -9.00 -5.18
C PRO A 106 -11.79 -10.25 -4.35
N HIS A 107 -10.69 -10.92 -4.66
CA HIS A 107 -10.17 -12.09 -3.94
C HIS A 107 -8.96 -11.76 -3.07
N GLY A 108 -8.73 -10.46 -2.82
CA GLY A 108 -7.57 -9.95 -2.09
C GLY A 108 -7.54 -10.32 -0.61
N ASP A 109 -6.44 -9.99 0.04
CA ASP A 109 -6.26 -10.25 1.47
C ASP A 109 -6.71 -9.04 2.31
N ILE A 110 -7.89 -9.14 2.92
CA ILE A 110 -8.44 -8.11 3.81
C ILE A 110 -7.50 -7.88 5.01
N ALA A 111 -6.82 -8.92 5.49
CA ALA A 111 -5.90 -8.80 6.61
C ALA A 111 -4.69 -7.95 6.21
N PHE A 112 -4.17 -8.10 4.99
CA PHE A 112 -3.10 -7.25 4.48
C PHE A 112 -3.55 -5.79 4.34
N VAL A 113 -4.74 -5.53 3.79
CA VAL A 113 -5.30 -4.16 3.69
C VAL A 113 -5.41 -3.53 5.09
N SER A 114 -5.87 -4.28 6.09
CA SER A 114 -5.92 -3.81 7.48
C SER A 114 -4.52 -3.57 8.08
N ARG A 115 -3.51 -4.34 7.71
CA ARG A 115 -2.11 -4.10 8.12
C ARG A 115 -1.59 -2.78 7.55
N ILE A 116 -1.88 -2.48 6.28
CA ILE A 116 -1.52 -1.18 5.67
C ILE A 116 -2.25 -0.04 6.38
N GLU A 117 -3.55 -0.18 6.65
CA GLU A 117 -4.34 0.82 7.37
C GLU A 117 -3.72 1.15 8.73
N ASN A 118 -3.44 0.12 9.55
CA ASN A 118 -2.81 0.28 10.86
C ASN A 118 -1.42 0.95 10.76
N PHE A 119 -0.65 0.59 9.74
CA PHE A 119 0.67 1.16 9.50
C PHE A 119 0.58 2.65 9.16
N LEU A 120 -0.32 3.06 8.27
CA LEU A 120 -0.54 4.47 7.92
C LEU A 120 -1.21 5.26 9.06
N GLU A 121 -2.07 4.62 9.85
CA GLU A 121 -2.64 5.24 11.05
C GLU A 121 -1.54 5.59 12.07
N GLN A 122 -0.58 4.69 12.30
CA GLN A 122 0.56 4.97 13.18
C GLN A 122 1.38 6.15 12.67
N TYR A 123 1.64 6.23 11.37
CA TYR A 123 2.30 7.37 10.75
C TYR A 123 1.53 8.68 10.97
N SER A 124 0.20 8.66 10.82
CA SER A 124 -0.65 9.86 11.00
C SER A 124 -0.84 10.30 12.46
N ARG A 125 -0.50 9.47 13.45
CA ARG A 125 -0.68 9.82 14.88
C ARG A 125 0.15 11.04 15.30
N HIS A 126 1.28 11.27 14.69
CA HIS A 126 2.14 12.43 14.98
C HIS A 126 1.45 13.76 14.63
N VAL A 127 0.53 13.76 13.65
CA VAL A 127 -0.27 14.95 13.28
C VAL A 127 -1.29 15.33 14.37
N ARG A 128 -1.61 14.40 15.30
CA ARG A 128 -2.70 14.57 16.29
C ARG A 128 -2.24 15.17 17.61
N GLY A 129 -0.92 15.35 17.82
CA GLY A 129 -0.34 15.66 19.13
C GLY A 129 -0.89 16.92 19.80
N ASP A 130 -1.29 17.94 19.02
CA ASP A 130 -1.75 19.23 19.51
C ASP A 130 -3.25 19.49 19.30
N MET A 131 -4.02 18.46 18.99
CA MET A 131 -5.45 18.59 18.69
C MET A 131 -6.30 18.62 19.96
N LEU A 132 -7.32 19.48 19.94
CA LEU A 132 -8.35 19.54 21.00
C LEU A 132 -9.22 18.26 20.97
N PRO A 133 -9.82 17.85 22.12
CA PRO A 133 -10.67 16.64 22.19
C PRO A 133 -11.82 16.63 21.17
N GLU A 134 -12.41 17.78 20.88
CA GLU A 134 -13.48 17.93 19.89
C GLU A 134 -12.97 17.66 18.46
N GLN A 135 -11.80 18.16 18.13
CA GLN A 135 -11.13 17.91 16.84
C GLN A 135 -10.79 16.42 16.67
N LEU A 136 -10.31 15.78 17.74
CA LEU A 136 -10.03 14.35 17.75
C LEU A 136 -11.28 13.49 17.53
N ALA A 137 -12.45 13.94 18.05
CA ALA A 137 -13.71 13.24 17.86
C ALA A 137 -14.16 13.21 16.40
N GLU A 138 -13.88 14.26 15.63
CA GLU A 138 -14.21 14.34 14.21
C GLU A 138 -13.12 13.76 13.29
N MET A 139 -11.87 13.78 13.76
CA MET A 139 -10.72 13.29 13.01
C MET A 139 -10.85 11.81 12.57
N LYS A 140 -11.55 10.99 13.35
CA LYS A 140 -11.83 9.58 12.98
C LYS A 140 -12.63 9.46 11.68
N TYR A 141 -13.58 10.38 11.46
CA TYR A 141 -14.39 10.39 10.24
C TYR A 141 -13.58 10.90 9.06
N PHE A 142 -12.77 11.94 9.27
CA PHE A 142 -11.84 12.45 8.27
C PHE A 142 -10.82 11.38 7.86
N TYR A 143 -10.22 10.70 8.83
CA TYR A 143 -9.29 9.59 8.58
C TYR A 143 -9.96 8.47 7.77
N SER A 144 -11.15 8.03 8.19
CA SER A 144 -11.91 6.99 7.48
C SER A 144 -12.24 7.41 6.04
N PHE A 145 -12.59 8.66 5.81
CA PHE A 145 -12.82 9.22 4.47
C PHE A 145 -11.53 9.17 3.62
N CYS A 146 -10.42 9.68 4.14
CA CYS A 146 -9.14 9.68 3.45
C CYS A 146 -8.64 8.25 3.17
N TRP A 147 -8.78 7.33 4.13
CA TRP A 147 -8.40 5.94 3.97
C TRP A 147 -9.19 5.25 2.86
N ASN A 148 -10.51 5.27 2.95
CA ASN A 148 -11.36 4.60 1.95
C ASN A 148 -11.27 5.25 0.57
N GLY A 149 -11.20 6.58 0.51
CA GLY A 149 -10.97 7.32 -0.74
C GLY A 149 -9.61 7.02 -1.33
N GLY A 150 -8.56 6.99 -0.51
CA GLY A 150 -7.20 6.64 -0.91
C GLY A 150 -7.08 5.20 -1.41
N LEU A 151 -7.70 4.24 -0.72
CA LEU A 151 -7.73 2.85 -1.16
C LEU A 151 -8.48 2.71 -2.50
N GLY A 152 -9.61 3.40 -2.67
CA GLY A 152 -10.35 3.45 -3.93
C GLY A 152 -9.51 4.04 -5.07
N PHE A 153 -8.81 5.15 -4.80
CA PHE A 153 -7.88 5.76 -5.76
C PHE A 153 -6.77 4.79 -6.18
N VAL A 154 -6.13 4.13 -5.22
CA VAL A 154 -5.06 3.15 -5.50
C VAL A 154 -5.57 1.99 -6.33
N LYS A 155 -6.77 1.44 -6.01
CA LYS A 155 -7.40 0.38 -6.80
C LYS A 155 -7.60 0.81 -8.25
N THR A 156 -8.24 1.94 -8.48
CA THR A 156 -8.49 2.49 -9.82
C THR A 156 -7.17 2.68 -10.57
N TRP A 157 -6.18 3.30 -9.92
CA TRP A 157 -4.88 3.53 -10.54
C TRP A 157 -4.12 2.24 -10.85
N LEU A 158 -4.18 1.22 -10.01
CA LEU A 158 -3.57 -0.09 -10.26
C LEU A 158 -4.28 -0.84 -11.41
N GLU A 159 -5.60 -0.73 -11.53
CA GLU A 159 -6.40 -1.41 -12.55
C GLU A 159 -6.26 -0.75 -13.92
N GLU A 160 -6.40 0.58 -14.00
CA GLU A 160 -6.36 1.35 -15.26
C GLU A 160 -4.95 1.63 -15.78
N GLY A 161 -4.02 1.66 -14.97
CA GLY A 161 -2.57 1.49 -14.92
C GLY A 161 -1.65 2.19 -15.88
N GLU A 162 -2.02 2.73 -16.99
CA GLU A 162 -1.10 3.36 -17.94
C GLU A 162 -1.35 4.87 -18.13
N ASP A 163 -2.48 5.37 -17.65
CA ASP A 163 -2.88 6.76 -17.87
C ASP A 163 -2.08 7.77 -17.04
N LYS A 164 -1.53 7.35 -15.88
CA LYS A 164 -0.78 8.23 -14.97
C LYS A 164 0.49 7.57 -14.48
N SER A 165 1.59 8.34 -14.53
CA SER A 165 2.83 7.95 -13.86
C SER A 165 2.63 7.84 -12.34
N PRO A 166 3.48 7.09 -11.62
CA PRO A 166 3.47 7.07 -10.15
C PRO A 166 3.56 8.48 -9.54
N GLU A 167 4.34 9.36 -10.14
CA GLU A 167 4.54 10.75 -9.73
C GLU A 167 3.26 11.58 -9.92
N ASP A 168 2.56 11.44 -11.05
CA ASP A 168 1.30 12.14 -11.31
C ASP A 168 0.17 11.66 -10.41
N ALA A 169 0.10 10.34 -10.16
CA ALA A 169 -0.86 9.75 -9.23
C ALA A 169 -0.61 10.24 -7.79
N ALA A 170 0.64 10.25 -7.34
CA ALA A 170 1.02 10.77 -6.03
C ALA A 170 0.67 12.26 -5.89
N LYS A 171 0.96 13.06 -6.92
CA LYS A 171 0.61 14.49 -6.94
C LYS A 171 -0.89 14.73 -6.82
N LEU A 172 -1.68 13.97 -7.58
CA LEU A 172 -3.14 14.09 -7.56
C LEU A 172 -3.70 13.69 -6.19
N MET A 173 -3.27 12.55 -5.64
CA MET A 173 -3.68 12.11 -4.31
C MET A 173 -3.27 13.13 -3.24
N PHE A 174 -2.05 13.65 -3.28
CA PHE A 174 -1.56 14.67 -2.37
C PHE A 174 -2.45 15.91 -2.39
N GLN A 175 -2.80 16.43 -3.57
CA GLN A 175 -3.69 17.58 -3.71
C GLN A 175 -5.08 17.32 -3.11
N MET A 176 -5.65 16.13 -3.34
CA MET A 176 -6.97 15.76 -2.79
C MET A 176 -6.94 15.68 -1.26
N VAL A 177 -5.93 15.01 -0.70
CA VAL A 177 -5.79 14.83 0.76
C VAL A 177 -5.53 16.17 1.45
N THR A 178 -4.57 16.98 0.96
CA THR A 178 -4.21 18.26 1.59
C THR A 178 -5.31 19.30 1.47
N SER A 179 -6.02 19.35 0.34
CA SER A 179 -7.19 20.25 0.19
C SER A 179 -8.32 19.87 1.13
N SER A 180 -8.62 18.57 1.26
CA SER A 180 -9.61 18.07 2.20
C SER A 180 -9.21 18.33 3.66
N MET A 181 -7.92 18.18 3.98
CA MET A 181 -7.37 18.45 5.31
C MET A 181 -7.51 19.95 5.67
N ARG A 182 -7.15 20.87 4.78
CA ARG A 182 -7.31 22.30 4.99
C ARG A 182 -8.79 22.66 5.23
N ALA A 183 -9.68 22.20 4.37
CA ALA A 183 -11.12 22.45 4.53
C ALA A 183 -11.68 21.88 5.85
N PHE A 184 -11.18 20.72 6.31
CA PHE A 184 -11.56 20.13 7.58
C PHE A 184 -11.12 21.01 8.76
N PHE A 185 -9.86 21.44 8.81
CA PHE A 185 -9.35 22.28 9.90
C PHE A 185 -9.97 23.68 9.92
N ASP A 186 -10.22 24.29 8.78
CA ASP A 186 -10.90 25.60 8.68
C ASP A 186 -12.31 25.53 9.27
N ASN A 187 -13.02 24.42 9.11
CA ASN A 187 -14.38 24.22 9.62
C ASN A 187 -14.43 23.85 11.12
N VAL A 188 -13.42 23.16 11.64
CA VAL A 188 -13.39 22.67 13.03
C VAL A 188 -12.69 23.69 13.97
N GLY A 189 -12.32 24.88 13.47
CA GLY A 189 -11.75 25.97 14.27
C GLY A 189 -10.31 25.70 14.76
N GLY A 190 -9.58 24.82 14.09
CA GLY A 190 -8.19 24.51 14.38
C GLY A 190 -7.21 25.41 13.62
N LYS A 191 -6.04 25.66 14.21
CA LYS A 191 -4.91 26.21 13.44
C LYS A 191 -4.55 25.26 12.32
N THR A 192 -4.47 25.76 11.09
CA THR A 192 -3.99 24.99 9.96
C THR A 192 -2.55 24.52 10.21
N LEU A 193 -2.21 23.29 9.85
CA LEU A 193 -0.84 22.77 9.88
C LEU A 193 0.15 23.68 9.09
N THR A 194 -0.37 24.60 8.29
CA THR A 194 0.40 25.55 7.47
C THR A 194 0.95 26.75 8.24
N GLU A 195 0.56 27.00 9.49
CA GLU A 195 1.08 28.13 10.28
C GLU A 195 2.35 27.80 11.08
N ASN A 196 2.77 26.54 11.11
CA ASN A 196 3.97 26.07 11.82
C ASN A 196 5.05 25.46 10.90
N ILE A 197 5.00 25.75 9.58
CA ILE A 197 6.00 25.24 8.62
C ILE A 197 6.69 26.41 7.92
#